data_f5ec95d00f981e0921f58b59c2dbec66
#
_entry.id   f5ec95d00f981e0921f58b59c2dbec66
#
_cell.length_a   1.000
_cell.length_b   1.000
_cell.length_c   1.000
_cell.angle_alpha   90.00
_cell.angle_beta   90.00
_cell.angle_gamma   90.00
#
_symmetry.space_group_name_H-M   'P 1'
#
loop_
_entity.id
_entity.type
_entity.pdbx_description
1 polymer ?
#
loop_
_entity_poly.entity_id
_entity_poly.type
_entity_poly.pdbx_seq_one_letter_code
_entity_poly.pdbx_strand_id
1 'polypeptide(L)'
;MQLSKTDFLQFLHCAKSLWLLRRKPTLYQHGAFSDYLQKIVSEGYEVELYLKIFFSSQADAAKYSYQTTFKTGDGLYAIADCTRQNEDGSINIYEVKSSTRVHRGSPQNQVKDATFQKIAADGAGLKVKSVFIVHLNGDYARDGDIAAQDLLTFSDVTAEVEEIASETYEEIKSALLLLKSSSIDESSCSCLELTRSNHCDAFDYFNPDIPKPSIYNLPRISKSKLSNFV
;
A
#
# COMPACT_ATOMS: atom_id res chain seq x y z
N MET A 1 -3.52 -11.62 -16.34
CA MET A 1 -3.83 -10.32 -15.74
C MET A 1 -2.91 -10.18 -14.53
N GLN A 2 -2.34 -9.00 -14.31
CA GLN A 2 -1.40 -8.77 -13.19
C GLN A 2 -2.12 -8.11 -12.03
N LEU A 3 -1.76 -8.51 -10.79
CA LEU A 3 -2.15 -7.88 -9.53
C LEU A 3 -0.95 -7.09 -9.01
N SER A 4 -1.04 -5.77 -9.03
CA SER A 4 -0.04 -4.89 -8.44
C SER A 4 -0.25 -4.72 -6.92
N LYS A 5 0.76 -4.21 -6.23
CA LYS A 5 0.65 -3.80 -4.82
C LYS A 5 -0.53 -2.83 -4.60
N THR A 6 -0.66 -1.82 -5.46
CA THR A 6 -1.77 -0.85 -5.40
C THR A 6 -3.12 -1.52 -5.60
N ASP A 7 -3.25 -2.45 -6.58
CA ASP A 7 -4.46 -3.22 -6.78
C ASP A 7 -4.82 -4.05 -5.54
N PHE A 8 -3.84 -4.67 -4.90
CA PHE A 8 -4.05 -5.48 -3.71
C PHE A 8 -4.55 -4.63 -2.53
N LEU A 9 -3.95 -3.47 -2.30
CA LEU A 9 -4.41 -2.55 -1.25
C LEU A 9 -5.83 -2.04 -1.54
N GLN A 10 -6.16 -1.78 -2.81
CA GLN A 10 -7.51 -1.43 -3.22
C GLN A 10 -8.49 -2.59 -3.00
N PHE A 11 -8.09 -3.83 -3.28
CA PHE A 11 -8.89 -5.03 -2.99
C PHE A 11 -9.22 -5.14 -1.50
N LEU A 12 -8.22 -4.96 -0.63
CA LEU A 12 -8.41 -4.98 0.82
C LEU A 12 -9.36 -3.88 1.31
N HIS A 13 -9.31 -2.71 0.70
CA HIS A 13 -10.21 -1.62 1.02
C HIS A 13 -11.63 -1.90 0.52
N CYS A 14 -11.79 -2.26 -0.76
CA CYS A 14 -13.06 -2.60 -1.39
C CYS A 14 -12.84 -3.46 -2.64
N ALA A 15 -13.10 -4.76 -2.54
CA ALA A 15 -12.93 -5.70 -3.63
C ALA A 15 -13.72 -5.32 -4.90
N LYS A 16 -14.96 -4.86 -4.74
CA LYS A 16 -15.80 -4.40 -5.87
C LYS A 16 -15.22 -3.17 -6.56
N SER A 17 -14.57 -2.27 -5.82
CA SER A 17 -13.88 -1.11 -6.38
C SER A 17 -12.72 -1.53 -7.29
N LEU A 18 -11.90 -2.50 -6.86
CA LEU A 18 -10.85 -3.07 -7.71
C LEU A 18 -11.43 -3.72 -8.97
N TRP A 19 -12.49 -4.52 -8.82
CA TRP A 19 -13.12 -5.16 -9.96
C TRP A 19 -13.62 -4.14 -10.99
N LEU A 20 -14.32 -3.09 -10.53
CA LEU A 20 -14.81 -2.02 -11.40
C LEU A 20 -13.67 -1.33 -12.15
N LEU A 21 -12.60 -0.94 -11.44
CA LEU A 21 -11.42 -0.31 -12.04
C LEU A 21 -10.81 -1.17 -13.15
N ARG A 22 -10.73 -2.47 -12.93
CA ARG A 22 -10.01 -3.39 -13.83
C ARG A 22 -10.88 -3.97 -14.96
N ARG A 23 -12.22 -4.02 -14.78
CA ARG A 23 -13.17 -4.60 -15.72
C ARG A 23 -14.00 -3.57 -16.48
N LYS A 24 -14.32 -2.46 -15.84
CA LYS A 24 -15.12 -1.36 -16.41
C LYS A 24 -14.44 -0.01 -16.18
N PRO A 25 -13.19 0.20 -16.64
CA PRO A 25 -12.41 1.40 -16.30
C PRO A 25 -13.08 2.72 -16.72
N THR A 26 -13.88 2.70 -17.78
CA THR A 26 -14.63 3.88 -18.26
C THR A 26 -15.75 4.29 -17.32
N LEU A 27 -16.21 3.40 -16.45
CA LEU A 27 -17.24 3.67 -15.44
C LEU A 27 -16.63 3.97 -14.06
N TYR A 28 -15.33 3.75 -13.89
CA TYR A 28 -14.63 4.05 -12.66
C TYR A 28 -14.33 5.55 -12.57
N GLN A 29 -14.84 6.19 -11.53
CA GLN A 29 -14.57 7.61 -11.28
C GLN A 29 -13.40 7.70 -10.31
N HIS A 30 -12.25 8.11 -10.82
CA HIS A 30 -11.11 8.41 -9.95
C HIS A 30 -11.45 9.60 -9.04
N GLY A 31 -11.15 9.46 -7.76
CA GLY A 31 -11.24 10.56 -6.81
C GLY A 31 -10.38 11.75 -7.26
N ALA A 32 -10.76 12.95 -6.85
CA ALA A 32 -9.98 14.14 -7.17
C ALA A 32 -8.55 14.03 -6.59
N PHE A 33 -7.54 14.19 -7.45
CA PHE A 33 -6.13 14.26 -7.04
C PHE A 33 -5.87 15.66 -6.48
N SER A 34 -6.22 15.84 -5.19
CA SER A 34 -6.13 17.13 -4.51
C SER A 34 -4.67 17.59 -4.34
N ASP A 35 -4.46 18.91 -4.13
CA ASP A 35 -3.13 19.47 -3.82
C ASP A 35 -2.49 18.79 -2.60
N TYR A 36 -3.34 18.36 -1.63
CA TYR A 36 -2.88 17.60 -0.46
C TYR A 36 -2.32 16.22 -0.85
N LEU A 37 -3.00 15.49 -1.74
CA LEU A 37 -2.49 14.19 -2.23
C LEU A 37 -1.23 14.37 -3.07
N GLN A 38 -1.15 15.42 -3.90
CA GLN A 38 0.06 15.76 -4.65
C GLN A 38 1.24 15.99 -3.71
N LYS A 39 1.02 16.74 -2.62
CA LYS A 39 2.03 16.97 -1.59
C LYS A 39 2.51 15.67 -0.94
N ILE A 40 1.61 14.77 -0.54
CA ILE A 40 1.97 13.47 0.06
C ILE A 40 2.84 12.65 -0.89
N VAL A 41 2.49 12.62 -2.18
CA VAL A 41 3.28 11.90 -3.20
C VAL A 41 4.67 12.53 -3.35
N SER A 42 4.75 13.86 -3.42
CA SER A 42 6.03 14.58 -3.50
C SER A 42 6.91 14.30 -2.26
N GLU A 43 6.34 14.36 -1.06
CA GLU A 43 7.04 14.04 0.19
C GLU A 43 7.55 12.58 0.21
N GLY A 44 6.80 11.64 -0.36
CA GLY A 44 7.24 10.25 -0.53
C GLY A 44 8.51 10.15 -1.38
N TYR A 45 8.54 10.81 -2.53
CA TYR A 45 9.73 10.83 -3.39
C TYR A 45 10.94 11.50 -2.73
N GLU A 46 10.74 12.52 -1.91
CA GLU A 46 11.83 13.14 -1.16
C GLU A 46 12.45 12.17 -0.15
N VAL A 47 11.65 11.39 0.57
CA VAL A 47 12.16 10.38 1.52
C VAL A 47 12.95 9.28 0.78
N GLU A 48 12.47 8.83 -0.39
CA GLU A 48 13.23 7.89 -1.24
C GLU A 48 14.59 8.47 -1.67
N LEU A 49 14.65 9.77 -1.97
CA LEU A 49 15.91 10.44 -2.32
C LEU A 49 16.89 10.42 -1.14
N TYR A 50 16.43 10.72 0.08
CA TYR A 50 17.29 10.65 1.27
C TYR A 50 17.76 9.22 1.56
N LEU A 51 16.94 8.19 1.29
CA LEU A 51 17.39 6.80 1.37
C LEU A 51 18.53 6.51 0.37
N LYS A 52 18.44 7.01 -0.86
CA LYS A 52 19.51 6.87 -1.85
C LYS A 52 20.79 7.56 -1.40
N ILE A 53 20.69 8.78 -0.85
CA ILE A 53 21.83 9.52 -0.30
C ILE A 53 22.48 8.72 0.84
N PHE A 54 21.67 8.22 1.77
CA PHE A 54 22.12 7.42 2.91
C PHE A 54 22.91 6.19 2.45
N PHE A 55 22.34 5.37 1.57
CA PHE A 55 23.03 4.15 1.12
C PHE A 55 24.21 4.43 0.18
N SER A 56 24.19 5.51 -0.59
CA SER A 56 25.33 5.90 -1.44
C SER A 56 26.57 6.27 -0.63
N SER A 57 26.42 6.65 0.63
CA SER A 57 27.55 6.96 1.53
C SER A 57 28.13 5.72 2.22
N GLN A 58 27.48 4.54 2.07
CA GLN A 58 27.95 3.30 2.71
C GLN A 58 29.06 2.63 1.89
N ALA A 59 29.96 1.93 2.58
CA ALA A 59 31.07 1.21 1.91
C ALA A 59 30.59 0.10 0.95
N ASP A 60 29.39 -0.43 1.15
CA ASP A 60 28.77 -1.47 0.33
C ASP A 60 27.64 -0.94 -0.59
N ALA A 61 27.71 0.34 -0.96
CA ALA A 61 26.71 1.02 -1.80
C ALA A 61 26.34 0.23 -3.08
N ALA A 62 27.30 -0.49 -3.67
CA ALA A 62 27.08 -1.30 -4.86
C ALA A 62 26.14 -2.50 -4.65
N LYS A 63 25.86 -2.90 -3.39
CA LYS A 63 24.92 -4.00 -3.06
C LYS A 63 23.46 -3.56 -3.08
N TYR A 64 23.17 -2.26 -3.18
CA TYR A 64 21.82 -1.71 -3.17
C TYR A 64 21.30 -1.49 -4.59
N SER A 65 20.04 -1.85 -4.82
CA SER A 65 19.31 -1.62 -6.07
C SER A 65 17.99 -0.92 -5.76
N TYR A 66 17.60 0.04 -6.58
CA TYR A 66 16.40 0.84 -6.39
C TYR A 66 15.33 0.48 -7.40
N GLN A 67 14.06 0.62 -7.02
CA GLN A 67 12.90 0.31 -7.86
C GLN A 67 12.98 -1.11 -8.43
N THR A 68 13.36 -2.06 -7.56
CA THR A 68 13.52 -3.46 -7.93
C THR A 68 12.17 -4.10 -8.21
N THR A 69 12.00 -4.61 -9.42
CA THR A 69 10.72 -5.19 -9.87
C THR A 69 10.68 -6.69 -9.62
N PHE A 70 9.61 -7.16 -8.99
CA PHE A 70 9.28 -8.57 -8.81
C PHE A 70 8.07 -8.93 -9.67
N LYS A 71 8.20 -9.99 -10.48
CA LYS A 71 7.12 -10.54 -11.31
C LYS A 71 7.06 -12.03 -11.12
N THR A 72 5.85 -12.54 -10.85
CA THR A 72 5.64 -13.97 -10.66
C THR A 72 4.86 -14.57 -11.82
N GLY A 73 5.00 -15.89 -12.03
CA GLY A 73 4.29 -16.61 -13.09
C GLY A 73 2.78 -16.65 -12.89
N ASP A 74 2.29 -16.55 -11.67
CA ASP A 74 0.88 -16.51 -11.29
C ASP A 74 0.25 -15.10 -11.35
N GLY A 75 1.06 -14.06 -11.62
CA GLY A 75 0.57 -12.74 -11.98
C GLY A 75 0.77 -11.67 -10.91
N LEU A 76 1.59 -11.87 -9.89
CA LEU A 76 1.95 -10.78 -8.96
C LEU A 76 2.95 -9.82 -9.61
N TYR A 77 2.81 -8.55 -9.27
CA TYR A 77 3.70 -7.49 -9.70
C TYR A 77 3.96 -6.53 -8.53
N ALA A 78 5.21 -6.41 -8.12
CA ALA A 78 5.62 -5.46 -7.11
C ALA A 78 6.88 -4.71 -7.53
N ILE A 79 7.05 -3.49 -7.03
CA ILE A 79 8.27 -2.71 -7.12
C ILE A 79 8.67 -2.36 -5.70
N ALA A 80 9.84 -2.83 -5.26
CA ALA A 80 10.41 -2.43 -3.99
C ALA A 80 11.21 -1.14 -4.15
N ASP A 81 11.08 -0.20 -3.22
CA ASP A 81 11.77 1.09 -3.28
C ASP A 81 13.29 0.89 -3.26
N CYS A 82 13.76 -0.02 -2.40
CA CYS A 82 15.17 -0.43 -2.39
C CYS A 82 15.31 -1.90 -1.97
N THR A 83 16.31 -2.57 -2.54
CA THR A 83 16.75 -3.91 -2.13
C THR A 83 18.26 -3.91 -1.89
N ARG A 84 18.74 -4.77 -0.99
CA ARG A 84 20.16 -5.03 -0.78
C ARG A 84 20.47 -6.51 -0.98
N GLN A 85 21.45 -6.80 -1.80
CA GLN A 85 21.97 -8.17 -1.98
C GLN A 85 22.86 -8.56 -0.81
N ASN A 86 22.59 -9.72 -0.21
CA ASN A 86 23.43 -10.31 0.84
C ASN A 86 24.47 -11.27 0.25
N GLU A 87 25.49 -11.62 1.04
CA GLU A 87 26.58 -12.53 0.60
C GLU A 87 26.09 -13.97 0.37
N ASP A 88 25.02 -14.36 1.06
CA ASP A 88 24.40 -15.69 0.91
C ASP A 88 23.41 -15.77 -0.28
N GLY A 89 23.35 -14.72 -1.11
CA GLY A 89 22.44 -14.62 -2.26
C GLY A 89 21.03 -14.22 -1.92
N SER A 90 20.67 -14.06 -0.64
CA SER A 90 19.38 -13.51 -0.21
C SER A 90 19.33 -12.00 -0.39
N ILE A 91 18.13 -11.44 -0.29
CA ILE A 91 17.93 -9.99 -0.35
C ILE A 91 17.26 -9.46 0.92
N ASN A 92 17.54 -8.20 1.23
CA ASN A 92 16.71 -7.41 2.14
C ASN A 92 15.85 -6.45 1.32
N ILE A 93 14.60 -6.22 1.77
CA ILE A 93 13.66 -5.26 1.17
C ILE A 93 13.55 -4.06 2.09
N TYR A 94 13.57 -2.86 1.51
CA TYR A 94 13.37 -1.59 2.19
C TYR A 94 12.20 -0.87 1.52
N GLU A 95 11.08 -0.75 2.22
CA GLU A 95 9.91 -0.01 1.81
C GLU A 95 9.91 1.36 2.48
N VAL A 96 9.83 2.42 1.68
CA VAL A 96 9.91 3.82 2.15
C VAL A 96 8.52 4.36 2.44
N LYS A 97 8.39 5.08 3.56
CA LYS A 97 7.16 5.76 3.95
C LYS A 97 7.47 7.17 4.48
N SER A 98 6.67 8.15 4.10
CA SER A 98 6.78 9.53 4.60
C SER A 98 6.18 9.74 6.00
N SER A 99 5.70 8.68 6.64
CA SER A 99 5.22 8.73 8.03
C SER A 99 6.38 8.78 9.03
N THR A 100 6.12 9.21 10.27
CA THR A 100 7.10 9.22 11.36
C THR A 100 7.09 7.95 12.21
N ARG A 101 6.30 6.96 11.84
CA ARG A 101 6.18 5.65 12.51
C ARG A 101 5.59 4.62 11.56
N VAL A 102 5.77 3.35 11.86
CA VAL A 102 5.13 2.24 11.14
C VAL A 102 3.63 2.18 11.48
N HIS A 103 2.78 2.24 10.47
CA HIS A 103 1.33 2.05 10.62
C HIS A 103 0.97 0.58 10.39
N ARG A 104 0.32 -0.04 11.39
CA ARG A 104 -0.03 -1.48 11.40
C ARG A 104 -1.51 -1.78 11.21
N GLY A 105 -2.34 -0.75 11.19
CA GLY A 105 -3.80 -0.87 11.08
C GLY A 105 -4.37 -0.22 9.83
N SER A 106 -5.62 -0.61 9.49
CA SER A 106 -6.39 0.03 8.42
C SER A 106 -6.59 1.53 8.70
N PRO A 107 -6.60 2.40 7.67
CA PRO A 107 -6.52 2.09 6.25
C PRO A 107 -5.09 1.96 5.69
N GLN A 108 -4.05 2.25 6.47
CA GLN A 108 -2.66 2.34 6.02
C GLN A 108 -1.80 1.23 6.63
N ASN A 109 -2.17 -0.03 6.44
CA ASN A 109 -1.36 -1.15 6.95
C ASN A 109 -0.07 -1.33 6.13
N GLN A 110 1.01 -0.69 6.58
CA GLN A 110 2.31 -0.72 5.90
C GLN A 110 2.99 -2.10 6.01
N VAL A 111 2.70 -2.87 7.05
CA VAL A 111 3.21 -4.24 7.19
C VAL A 111 2.56 -5.15 6.13
N LYS A 112 1.26 -5.01 5.88
CA LYS A 112 0.55 -5.74 4.83
C LYS A 112 1.12 -5.42 3.44
N ASP A 113 1.45 -4.14 3.18
CA ASP A 113 2.11 -3.66 1.98
C ASP A 113 3.49 -4.31 1.78
N ALA A 114 4.32 -4.31 2.81
CA ALA A 114 5.63 -4.96 2.80
C ALA A 114 5.52 -6.50 2.65
N THR A 115 4.49 -7.12 3.24
CA THR A 115 4.22 -8.56 3.11
C THR A 115 3.89 -8.95 1.67
N PHE A 116 3.07 -8.14 0.97
CA PHE A 116 2.81 -8.36 -0.45
C PHE A 116 4.10 -8.37 -1.28
N GLN A 117 5.01 -7.43 -1.02
CA GLN A 117 6.29 -7.36 -1.74
C GLN A 117 7.17 -8.57 -1.46
N LYS A 118 7.25 -9.02 -0.19
CA LYS A 118 7.98 -10.23 0.17
C LYS A 118 7.42 -11.45 -0.57
N ILE A 119 6.10 -11.64 -0.56
CA ILE A 119 5.45 -12.75 -1.28
C ILE A 119 5.75 -12.69 -2.78
N ALA A 120 5.72 -11.50 -3.38
CA ALA A 120 6.05 -11.32 -4.78
C ALA A 120 7.54 -11.62 -5.07
N ALA A 121 8.46 -11.22 -4.19
CA ALA A 121 9.88 -11.51 -4.32
C ALA A 121 10.17 -13.01 -4.19
N ASP A 122 9.60 -13.68 -3.17
CA ASP A 122 9.73 -15.13 -2.98
C ASP A 122 9.15 -15.90 -4.18
N GLY A 123 7.99 -15.48 -4.68
CA GLY A 123 7.35 -16.05 -5.88
C GLY A 123 8.13 -15.80 -7.17
N ALA A 124 8.99 -14.78 -7.21
CA ALA A 124 9.93 -14.52 -8.29
C ALA A 124 11.25 -15.32 -8.16
N GLY A 125 11.36 -16.18 -7.14
CA GLY A 125 12.52 -17.05 -6.91
C GLY A 125 13.65 -16.39 -6.09
N LEU A 126 13.40 -15.25 -5.45
CA LEU A 126 14.36 -14.58 -4.58
C LEU A 126 14.10 -15.00 -3.14
N LYS A 127 15.18 -15.23 -2.36
CA LYS A 127 15.10 -15.50 -0.93
C LYS A 127 15.13 -14.17 -0.17
N VAL A 128 14.03 -13.76 0.44
CA VAL A 128 14.00 -12.57 1.28
C VAL A 128 14.49 -12.93 2.69
N LYS A 129 15.52 -12.21 3.19
CA LYS A 129 16.09 -12.40 4.52
C LYS A 129 15.46 -11.48 5.55
N SER A 130 15.31 -10.21 5.19
CA SER A 130 14.75 -9.20 6.09
C SER A 130 13.93 -8.18 5.32
N VAL A 131 12.92 -7.63 5.99
CA VAL A 131 12.05 -6.58 5.46
C VAL A 131 12.06 -5.40 6.43
N PHE A 132 12.35 -4.22 5.89
CA PHE A 132 12.40 -2.98 6.65
C PHE A 132 11.39 -1.98 6.11
N ILE A 133 10.71 -1.29 7.02
CA ILE A 133 10.00 -0.05 6.69
C ILE A 133 10.90 1.10 7.08
N VAL A 134 11.30 1.90 6.09
CA VAL A 134 12.10 3.10 6.29
C VAL A 134 11.16 4.28 6.37
N HIS A 135 11.19 4.99 7.48
CA HIS A 135 10.31 6.11 7.75
C HIS A 135 11.06 7.29 8.35
N LEU A 136 10.41 8.43 8.46
CA LEU A 136 11.01 9.61 9.06
C LEU A 136 11.19 9.42 10.57
N ASN A 137 12.30 9.94 11.09
CA ASN A 137 12.52 10.08 12.52
C ASN A 137 11.65 11.23 13.06
N GLY A 138 10.66 10.92 13.91
CA GLY A 138 9.76 11.92 14.48
C GLY A 138 10.43 12.94 15.41
N ASP A 139 11.61 12.61 15.93
CA ASP A 139 12.39 13.47 16.83
C ASP A 139 13.47 14.29 16.08
N TYR A 140 13.56 14.12 14.75
CA TYR A 140 14.52 14.87 13.94
C TYR A 140 14.20 16.35 13.93
N ALA A 141 15.15 17.17 14.39
CA ALA A 141 15.11 18.62 14.27
C ALA A 141 16.17 19.07 13.26
N ARG A 142 15.74 19.74 12.20
CA ARG A 142 16.66 20.23 11.19
C ARG A 142 17.48 21.40 11.72
N ASP A 143 18.81 21.26 11.60
CA ASP A 143 19.77 22.36 11.82
C ASP A 143 20.72 22.41 10.63
N GLY A 144 20.55 23.41 9.77
CA GLY A 144 21.29 23.54 8.51
C GLY A 144 20.81 22.58 7.41
N ASP A 145 21.74 21.85 6.79
CA ASP A 145 21.45 20.85 5.76
C ASP A 145 20.82 19.59 6.36
N ILE A 146 20.04 18.89 5.53
CA ILE A 146 19.38 17.65 6.00
C ILE A 146 20.40 16.51 6.07
N ALA A 147 20.57 15.96 7.27
CA ALA A 147 21.40 14.80 7.53
C ALA A 147 20.56 13.52 7.39
N ALA A 148 20.73 12.78 6.29
CA ALA A 148 19.94 11.59 5.98
C ALA A 148 20.04 10.49 7.08
N GLN A 149 21.20 10.35 7.73
CA GLN A 149 21.42 9.39 8.82
C GLN A 149 20.56 9.68 10.05
N ASP A 150 20.24 10.94 10.32
CA ASP A 150 19.45 11.36 11.49
C ASP A 150 17.95 11.47 11.14
N LEU A 151 17.67 11.71 9.85
CA LEU A 151 16.31 11.85 9.32
C LEU A 151 15.58 10.50 9.22
N LEU A 152 16.29 9.41 8.89
CA LEU A 152 15.69 8.12 8.58
C LEU A 152 15.74 7.14 9.75
N THR A 153 14.63 6.44 9.97
CA THR A 153 14.52 5.32 10.90
C THR A 153 14.25 4.05 10.12
N PHE A 154 14.99 2.97 10.43
CA PHE A 154 14.86 1.65 9.82
C PHE A 154 14.16 0.71 10.81
N SER A 155 12.88 0.45 10.61
CA SER A 155 12.11 -0.48 11.44
C SER A 155 12.14 -1.86 10.80
N ASP A 156 12.79 -2.83 11.47
CA ASP A 156 12.73 -4.24 11.07
C ASP A 156 11.33 -4.78 11.36
N VAL A 157 10.61 -5.17 10.30
CA VAL A 157 9.27 -5.75 10.37
C VAL A 157 9.23 -7.20 9.90
N THR A 158 10.39 -7.85 9.81
CA THR A 158 10.53 -9.21 9.28
C THR A 158 9.62 -10.21 10.02
N ALA A 159 9.63 -10.17 11.35
CA ALA A 159 8.82 -11.09 12.16
C ALA A 159 7.31 -10.85 11.94
N GLU A 160 6.89 -9.58 11.87
CA GLU A 160 5.48 -9.22 11.63
C GLU A 160 5.03 -9.61 10.23
N VAL A 161 5.89 -9.45 9.23
CA VAL A 161 5.63 -9.87 7.84
C VAL A 161 5.47 -11.39 7.75
N GLU A 162 6.32 -12.17 8.43
CA GLU A 162 6.20 -13.62 8.47
C GLU A 162 4.92 -14.08 9.18
N GLU A 163 4.54 -13.42 10.27
CA GLU A 163 3.33 -13.74 11.03
C GLU A 163 2.07 -13.64 10.17
N ILE A 164 1.96 -12.59 9.33
CA ILE A 164 0.77 -12.35 8.50
C ILE A 164 0.89 -12.89 7.07
N ALA A 165 2.02 -13.51 6.70
CA ALA A 165 2.29 -13.94 5.31
C ALA A 165 1.24 -14.93 4.79
N SER A 166 0.84 -15.91 5.59
CA SER A 166 -0.15 -16.93 5.19
C SER A 166 -1.52 -16.31 4.92
N GLU A 167 -2.02 -15.46 5.81
CA GLU A 167 -3.27 -14.73 5.62
C GLU A 167 -3.23 -13.85 4.37
N THR A 168 -2.13 -13.09 4.22
CA THR A 168 -1.93 -12.20 3.07
C THR A 168 -1.91 -12.97 1.75
N TYR A 169 -1.31 -14.16 1.74
CA TYR A 169 -1.30 -15.01 0.56
C TYR A 169 -2.71 -15.48 0.16
N GLU A 170 -3.58 -15.82 1.12
CA GLU A 170 -4.97 -16.18 0.83
C GLU A 170 -5.78 -14.98 0.31
N GLU A 171 -5.54 -13.79 0.84
CA GLU A 171 -6.14 -12.54 0.32
C GLU A 171 -5.68 -12.25 -1.12
N ILE A 172 -4.39 -12.44 -1.41
CA ILE A 172 -3.82 -12.30 -2.77
C ILE A 172 -4.50 -13.28 -3.74
N LYS A 173 -4.66 -14.55 -3.35
CA LYS A 173 -5.38 -15.53 -4.18
C LYS A 173 -6.82 -15.09 -4.44
N SER A 174 -7.49 -14.57 -3.44
CA SER A 174 -8.86 -14.05 -3.56
C SER A 174 -8.93 -12.86 -4.53
N ALA A 175 -7.96 -11.94 -4.46
CA ALA A 175 -7.84 -10.81 -5.38
C ALA A 175 -7.59 -11.28 -6.82
N LEU A 176 -6.70 -12.25 -7.03
CA LEU A 176 -6.43 -12.82 -8.35
C LEU A 176 -7.66 -13.54 -8.94
N LEU A 177 -8.44 -14.24 -8.10
CA LEU A 177 -9.71 -14.87 -8.52
C LEU A 177 -10.73 -13.80 -8.91
N LEU A 178 -10.87 -12.73 -8.12
CA LEU A 178 -11.75 -11.60 -8.44
C LEU A 178 -11.39 -10.98 -9.78
N LEU A 179 -10.11 -10.76 -10.04
CA LEU A 179 -9.64 -10.20 -11.31
C LEU A 179 -9.94 -11.10 -12.52
N LYS A 180 -10.06 -12.42 -12.33
CA LYS A 180 -10.46 -13.38 -13.39
C LYS A 180 -11.97 -13.40 -13.62
N SER A 181 -12.77 -12.97 -12.65
CA SER A 181 -14.23 -12.99 -12.75
C SER A 181 -14.73 -11.99 -13.79
N SER A 182 -15.60 -12.45 -14.69
CA SER A 182 -16.23 -11.60 -15.72
C SER A 182 -17.36 -10.73 -15.14
N SER A 183 -17.97 -11.18 -14.06
CA SER A 183 -19.08 -10.49 -13.37
C SER A 183 -18.97 -10.67 -11.87
N ILE A 184 -19.57 -9.75 -11.13
CA ILE A 184 -19.77 -9.81 -9.67
C ILE A 184 -21.19 -9.38 -9.34
N ASP A 185 -21.60 -9.53 -8.09
CA ASP A 185 -22.79 -8.86 -7.59
C ASP A 185 -22.52 -7.34 -7.50
N GLU A 186 -23.27 -6.55 -8.28
CA GLU A 186 -23.12 -5.09 -8.37
C GLU A 186 -24.14 -4.33 -7.51
N SER A 187 -24.90 -5.00 -6.64
CA SER A 187 -26.00 -4.38 -5.87
C SER A 187 -25.55 -3.32 -4.86
N SER A 188 -24.41 -3.50 -4.22
CA SER A 188 -23.80 -2.54 -3.28
C SER A 188 -22.35 -2.90 -3.02
N CYS A 189 -21.60 -2.09 -2.29
CA CYS A 189 -20.24 -2.40 -1.85
C CYS A 189 -20.08 -2.29 -0.33
N SER A 190 -19.01 -2.91 0.21
CA SER A 190 -18.71 -2.91 1.65
C SER A 190 -18.49 -1.50 2.23
N CYS A 191 -18.28 -0.48 1.38
CA CYS A 191 -18.11 0.89 1.82
C CYS A 191 -19.43 1.52 2.34
N LEU A 192 -20.59 0.87 2.12
CA LEU A 192 -21.87 1.32 2.64
C LEU A 192 -21.87 1.50 4.17
N GLU A 193 -21.10 0.63 4.87
CA GLU A 193 -20.96 0.70 6.33
C GLU A 193 -19.86 1.66 6.81
N LEU A 194 -19.20 2.36 5.89
CA LEU A 194 -18.10 3.28 6.20
C LEU A 194 -18.57 4.74 6.17
N THR A 195 -17.88 5.59 6.90
CA THR A 195 -18.07 7.03 6.80
C THR A 195 -17.59 7.54 5.45
N ARG A 196 -18.12 8.68 4.99
CA ARG A 196 -17.82 9.27 3.69
C ARG A 196 -16.31 9.39 3.37
N SER A 197 -15.51 9.72 4.38
CA SER A 197 -14.05 9.85 4.21
C SER A 197 -13.33 8.53 3.92
N ASN A 198 -14.02 7.40 4.12
CA ASN A 198 -13.51 6.06 3.89
C ASN A 198 -14.26 5.34 2.75
N HIS A 199 -15.10 6.03 2.00
CA HIS A 199 -15.71 5.45 0.81
C HIS A 199 -14.65 5.23 -0.27
N CYS A 200 -14.77 4.13 -1.01
CA CYS A 200 -13.97 3.92 -2.21
C CYS A 200 -14.48 4.78 -3.37
N ASP A 201 -13.64 5.02 -4.36
CA ASP A 201 -14.00 5.82 -5.55
C ASP A 201 -15.18 5.24 -6.35
N ALA A 202 -15.46 3.94 -6.19
CA ALA A 202 -16.59 3.27 -6.83
C ALA A 202 -17.90 3.33 -6.01
N PHE A 203 -17.94 4.07 -4.89
CA PHE A 203 -19.08 4.09 -3.98
C PHE A 203 -20.38 4.48 -4.67
N ASP A 204 -20.38 5.58 -5.41
CA ASP A 204 -21.57 6.09 -6.10
C ASP A 204 -22.05 5.14 -7.22
N TYR A 205 -21.13 4.40 -7.86
CA TYR A 205 -21.47 3.39 -8.86
C TYR A 205 -22.27 2.22 -8.26
N PHE A 206 -21.82 1.70 -7.13
CA PHE A 206 -22.46 0.56 -6.47
C PHE A 206 -23.66 0.92 -5.60
N ASN A 207 -23.89 2.21 -5.34
CA ASN A 207 -24.96 2.69 -4.47
C ASN A 207 -25.68 3.88 -5.12
N PRO A 208 -26.22 3.72 -6.35
CA PRO A 208 -26.80 4.85 -7.13
C PRO A 208 -28.07 5.43 -6.50
N ASP A 209 -28.77 4.63 -5.70
CA ASP A 209 -30.05 5.01 -5.09
C ASP A 209 -29.91 5.82 -3.79
N ILE A 210 -28.67 6.03 -3.32
CA ILE A 210 -28.44 6.85 -2.13
C ILE A 210 -28.75 8.31 -2.45
N PRO A 211 -29.72 8.94 -1.75
CA PRO A 211 -30.11 10.32 -2.01
C PRO A 211 -28.97 11.31 -1.71
N LYS A 212 -28.97 12.43 -2.40
CA LYS A 212 -28.05 13.54 -2.16
C LYS A 212 -28.84 14.81 -1.77
N PRO A 213 -28.73 15.31 -0.50
CA PRO A 213 -27.85 14.83 0.57
C PRO A 213 -28.36 13.55 1.26
N SER A 214 -27.45 12.82 1.88
CA SER A 214 -27.70 11.60 2.61
C SER A 214 -27.12 11.66 4.03
N ILE A 215 -27.29 10.59 4.81
CA ILE A 215 -26.67 10.42 6.13
C ILE A 215 -25.14 10.59 6.10
N TYR A 216 -24.49 10.23 5.01
CA TYR A 216 -23.03 10.39 4.84
C TYR A 216 -22.59 11.87 4.75
N ASN A 217 -23.52 12.81 4.57
CA ASN A 217 -23.24 14.24 4.57
C ASN A 217 -23.29 14.86 5.97
N LEU A 218 -23.70 14.09 7.00
CA LEU A 218 -23.71 14.57 8.38
C LEU A 218 -22.27 14.76 8.87
N PRO A 219 -21.92 15.97 9.35
CA PRO A 219 -20.58 16.23 9.84
C PRO A 219 -20.27 15.36 11.05
N ARG A 220 -19.03 14.79 11.08
CA ARG A 220 -18.51 14.01 12.21
C ARG A 220 -19.37 12.80 12.62
N ILE A 221 -20.14 12.23 11.69
CA ILE A 221 -20.83 10.97 11.97
C ILE A 221 -19.80 9.87 12.24
N SER A 222 -19.93 9.16 13.37
CA SER A 222 -19.08 8.01 13.67
C SER A 222 -19.62 6.75 13.01
N LYS A 223 -18.74 5.77 12.78
CA LYS A 223 -19.11 4.45 12.22
C LYS A 223 -20.24 3.79 13.05
N SER A 224 -20.13 3.85 14.39
CA SER A 224 -21.14 3.27 15.30
C SER A 224 -22.51 3.94 15.21
N LYS A 225 -22.57 5.25 14.88
CA LYS A 225 -23.84 5.92 14.63
C LYS A 225 -24.39 5.59 13.25
N LEU A 226 -23.51 5.49 12.25
CA LEU A 226 -23.89 5.17 10.89
C LEU A 226 -24.54 3.77 10.82
N SER A 227 -23.97 2.76 11.49
CA SER A 227 -24.47 1.38 11.49
C SER A 227 -25.91 1.22 12.05
N ASN A 228 -26.49 2.25 12.67
CA ASN A 228 -27.90 2.24 13.10
C ASN A 228 -28.86 2.62 11.98
N PHE A 229 -28.36 3.04 10.82
CA PHE A 229 -29.15 3.59 9.73
C PHE A 229 -28.93 2.89 8.37
N VAL A 230 -27.95 1.99 8.33
CA VAL A 230 -27.53 1.25 7.12
C VAL A 230 -27.81 -0.23 7.27
#